data_a91b991c793ddcbb05a436c42af56bb9
#
_entry.id   a91b991c793ddcbb05a436c42af56bb9
#
_cell.length_a   1.000
_cell.length_b   1.000
_cell.length_c   1.000
_cell.angle_alpha   90.00
_cell.angle_beta   90.00
_cell.angle_gamma   90.00
#
_symmetry.space_group_name_H-M   'P 1'
#
loop_
_entity.id
_entity.type
_entity.pdbx_description
1 polymer ?
#
loop_
_entity_poly.entity_id
_entity_poly.type
_entity_poly.pdbx_seq_one_letter_code
_entity_poly.pdbx_strand_id
1 'polypeptide(L)'
;MTISVNGVVVDAAGRASPEAAAVRELLRQRALAAGLAAGETTGAETDAAIERLLEAEVSTPEPGEEECRRYYDAHPAEITSGELAFARHILFQVTPGAPVPAIRAKAELTLAELAKDASKFEQFARELSNCPSGKQGGNLGQLGRGETVPEFEQALFNGAYTGIYPQLVKTRFGFHVLAVDRREAGRRLPFEATRPRIAQRLRERVLHKALQQYIRLLAAQANIAGVDLGAAQSPLLR
;
A
#
# COMPACT_ATOMS: atom_id res chain seq x y z
N MET A 1 -25.67 -14.23 -8.89
CA MET A 1 -25.00 -14.84 -10.05
C MET A 1 -24.33 -16.10 -9.59
N THR A 2 -24.51 -17.20 -10.28
CA THR A 2 -23.86 -18.47 -9.95
C THR A 2 -22.49 -18.50 -10.63
N ILE A 3 -21.44 -18.73 -9.86
CA ILE A 3 -20.07 -18.86 -10.36
C ILE A 3 -19.83 -20.34 -10.66
N SER A 4 -19.18 -20.64 -11.77
CA SER A 4 -18.72 -22.02 -12.06
C SER A 4 -17.35 -22.02 -12.73
N VAL A 5 -16.58 -23.09 -12.45
CA VAL A 5 -15.28 -23.37 -13.03
C VAL A 5 -15.30 -24.79 -13.59
N ASN A 6 -15.17 -24.95 -14.91
CA ASN A 6 -15.26 -26.22 -15.61
C ASN A 6 -16.52 -27.03 -15.25
N GLY A 7 -17.68 -26.34 -15.12
CA GLY A 7 -18.96 -26.95 -14.76
C GLY A 7 -19.18 -27.20 -13.26
N VAL A 8 -18.18 -26.98 -12.40
CA VAL A 8 -18.34 -27.07 -10.94
C VAL A 8 -18.84 -25.73 -10.40
N VAL A 9 -19.98 -25.75 -9.72
CA VAL A 9 -20.55 -24.57 -9.06
C VAL A 9 -19.69 -24.21 -7.84
N VAL A 10 -19.32 -22.95 -7.74
CA VAL A 10 -18.45 -22.44 -6.68
C VAL A 10 -19.28 -21.65 -5.68
N ASP A 11 -19.19 -22.03 -4.40
CA ASP A 11 -19.74 -21.24 -3.30
C ASP A 11 -18.77 -20.14 -2.90
N ALA A 12 -19.20 -18.90 -3.02
CA ALA A 12 -18.45 -17.72 -2.62
C ALA A 12 -18.66 -17.33 -1.14
N ALA A 13 -19.54 -18.03 -0.41
CA ALA A 13 -19.79 -17.73 0.99
C ALA A 13 -18.53 -17.96 1.84
N GLY A 14 -18.19 -16.96 2.67
CA GLY A 14 -17.00 -17.01 3.52
C GLY A 14 -15.66 -16.75 2.79
N ARG A 15 -15.67 -16.29 1.52
CA ARG A 15 -14.49 -15.90 0.76
C ARG A 15 -14.37 -14.37 0.65
N ALA A 16 -13.14 -13.88 0.43
CA ALA A 16 -12.87 -12.45 0.32
C ALA A 16 -13.57 -11.80 -0.90
N SER A 17 -13.75 -12.57 -2.00
CA SER A 17 -14.47 -12.12 -3.20
C SER A 17 -14.90 -13.34 -4.06
N PRO A 18 -15.85 -13.14 -5.01
CA PRO A 18 -16.21 -14.10 -6.03
C PRO A 18 -15.01 -14.62 -6.84
N GLU A 19 -14.09 -13.73 -7.21
CA GLU A 19 -12.87 -14.06 -7.94
C GLU A 19 -11.96 -14.98 -7.11
N ALA A 20 -11.82 -14.70 -5.81
CA ALA A 20 -11.03 -15.53 -4.90
C ALA A 20 -11.57 -16.96 -4.82
N ALA A 21 -12.90 -17.12 -4.80
CA ALA A 21 -13.54 -18.41 -4.79
C ALA A 21 -13.29 -19.18 -6.10
N ALA A 22 -13.40 -18.50 -7.25
CA ALA A 22 -13.14 -19.11 -8.56
C ALA A 22 -11.66 -19.49 -8.74
N VAL A 23 -10.71 -18.63 -8.34
CA VAL A 23 -9.27 -18.94 -8.37
C VAL A 23 -8.95 -20.16 -7.50
N ARG A 24 -9.51 -20.21 -6.29
CA ARG A 24 -9.27 -21.36 -5.41
C ARG A 24 -9.79 -22.67 -6.02
N GLU A 25 -10.97 -22.67 -6.64
CA GLU A 25 -11.52 -23.83 -7.31
C GLU A 25 -10.66 -24.23 -8.53
N LEU A 26 -10.19 -23.26 -9.31
CA LEU A 26 -9.30 -23.49 -10.44
C LEU A 26 -8.00 -24.18 -10.00
N LEU A 27 -7.37 -23.69 -8.93
CA LEU A 27 -6.16 -24.28 -8.36
C LEU A 27 -6.41 -25.66 -7.75
N ARG A 28 -7.58 -25.88 -7.11
CA ARG A 28 -7.97 -27.18 -6.59
C ARG A 28 -8.07 -28.22 -7.71
N GLN A 29 -8.74 -27.87 -8.81
CA GLN A 29 -8.87 -28.78 -9.98
C GLN A 29 -7.49 -29.09 -10.58
N ARG A 30 -6.60 -28.09 -10.65
CA ARG A 30 -5.24 -28.31 -11.13
C ARG A 30 -4.43 -29.22 -10.19
N ALA A 31 -4.57 -29.04 -8.87
CA ALA A 31 -3.92 -29.88 -7.87
C ALA A 31 -4.40 -31.35 -7.96
N LEU A 32 -5.71 -31.56 -8.19
CA LEU A 32 -6.26 -32.89 -8.47
C LEU A 32 -5.69 -33.51 -9.76
N ALA A 33 -5.64 -32.73 -10.84
CA ALA A 33 -5.07 -33.18 -12.12
C ALA A 33 -3.57 -33.50 -12.03
N ALA A 34 -2.84 -32.83 -11.14
CA ALA A 34 -1.43 -33.07 -10.83
C ALA A 34 -1.20 -34.24 -9.84
N GLY A 35 -2.28 -34.89 -9.34
CA GLY A 35 -2.16 -35.96 -8.36
C GLY A 35 -1.76 -35.53 -6.95
N LEU A 36 -1.85 -34.25 -6.66
CA LEU A 36 -1.47 -33.65 -5.37
C LEU A 36 -2.62 -33.67 -4.33
N ALA A 37 -3.82 -33.99 -4.77
CA ALA A 37 -4.99 -34.14 -3.92
C ALA A 37 -5.74 -35.42 -4.31
N ALA A 38 -6.45 -36.05 -3.38
CA ALA A 38 -7.28 -37.24 -3.61
C ALA A 38 -8.76 -36.90 -3.38
N GLY A 39 -9.59 -37.02 -4.42
CA GLY A 39 -11.06 -36.96 -4.32
C GLY A 39 -11.61 -35.59 -3.87
N GLU A 40 -12.71 -35.61 -3.15
CA GLU A 40 -13.33 -34.44 -2.53
C GLU A 40 -12.55 -34.08 -1.25
N THR A 41 -11.57 -33.19 -1.39
CA THR A 41 -10.86 -32.60 -0.26
C THR A 41 -11.58 -31.35 0.23
N THR A 42 -11.68 -31.16 1.54
CA THR A 42 -12.35 -30.01 2.16
C THR A 42 -11.37 -29.15 2.94
N GLY A 43 -11.60 -27.84 2.94
CA GLY A 43 -10.93 -26.91 3.84
C GLY A 43 -9.40 -26.96 3.79
N ALA A 44 -8.78 -27.33 4.92
CA ALA A 44 -7.33 -27.33 5.11
C ALA A 44 -6.57 -28.30 4.18
N GLU A 45 -7.15 -29.44 3.82
CA GLU A 45 -6.50 -30.38 2.89
C GLU A 45 -6.40 -29.80 1.48
N THR A 46 -7.42 -29.08 1.05
CA THR A 46 -7.41 -28.38 -0.24
C THR A 46 -6.33 -27.28 -0.23
N ASP A 47 -6.23 -26.52 0.83
CA ASP A 47 -5.25 -25.44 0.94
C ASP A 47 -3.82 -26.00 0.92
N ALA A 48 -3.55 -27.09 1.65
CA ALA A 48 -2.27 -27.79 1.60
C ALA A 48 -1.94 -28.38 0.23
N ALA A 49 -2.95 -28.86 -0.52
CA ALA A 49 -2.75 -29.36 -1.88
C ALA A 49 -2.42 -28.21 -2.86
N ILE A 50 -3.08 -27.06 -2.71
CA ILE A 50 -2.79 -25.86 -3.50
C ILE A 50 -1.38 -25.33 -3.20
N GLU A 51 -0.95 -25.30 -1.93
CA GLU A 51 0.41 -24.91 -1.57
C GLU A 51 1.45 -25.79 -2.26
N ARG A 52 1.30 -27.13 -2.17
CA ARG A 52 2.19 -28.08 -2.87
C ARG A 52 2.19 -27.89 -4.39
N LEU A 53 1.03 -27.60 -4.98
CA LEU A 53 0.92 -27.31 -6.41
C LEU A 53 1.74 -26.04 -6.76
N LEU A 54 1.56 -24.97 -6.01
CA LEU A 54 2.24 -23.72 -6.26
C LEU A 54 3.76 -23.85 -6.07
N GLU A 55 4.22 -24.58 -5.04
CA GLU A 55 5.63 -24.91 -4.85
C GLU A 55 6.23 -25.72 -6.01
N ALA A 56 5.45 -26.65 -6.59
CA ALA A 56 5.93 -27.49 -7.69
C ALA A 56 5.91 -26.78 -9.06
N GLU A 57 4.90 -25.95 -9.34
CA GLU A 57 4.68 -25.38 -10.67
C GLU A 57 5.08 -23.89 -10.78
N VAL A 58 5.24 -23.16 -9.66
CA VAL A 58 5.63 -21.75 -9.65
C VAL A 58 7.02 -21.61 -9.05
N SER A 59 8.03 -21.78 -9.89
CA SER A 59 9.42 -21.54 -9.51
C SER A 59 9.84 -20.11 -9.88
N THR A 60 10.53 -19.45 -8.95
CA THR A 60 11.09 -18.12 -9.19
C THR A 60 12.58 -18.12 -8.83
N PRO A 61 13.42 -17.46 -9.63
CA PRO A 61 14.85 -17.36 -9.30
C PRO A 61 15.07 -16.53 -8.04
N GLU A 62 16.08 -16.88 -7.28
CA GLU A 62 16.55 -16.05 -6.18
C GLU A 62 17.19 -14.76 -6.74
N PRO A 63 16.89 -13.59 -6.15
CA PRO A 63 17.49 -12.34 -6.60
C PRO A 63 19.00 -12.35 -6.32
N GLY A 64 19.77 -12.08 -7.38
CA GLY A 64 21.21 -11.97 -7.30
C GLY A 64 21.70 -10.73 -6.55
N GLU A 65 22.99 -10.71 -6.21
CA GLU A 65 23.59 -9.56 -5.52
C GLU A 65 23.48 -8.28 -6.35
N GLU A 66 23.70 -8.36 -7.66
CA GLU A 66 23.58 -7.19 -8.55
C GLU A 66 22.17 -6.61 -8.59
N GLU A 67 21.13 -7.44 -8.54
CA GLU A 67 19.74 -6.98 -8.49
C GLU A 67 19.45 -6.29 -7.16
N CYS A 68 19.93 -6.87 -6.06
CA CYS A 68 19.83 -6.26 -4.74
C CYS A 68 20.57 -4.91 -4.70
N ARG A 69 21.74 -4.82 -5.32
CA ARG A 69 22.54 -3.59 -5.36
C ARG A 69 21.87 -2.52 -6.21
N ARG A 70 21.34 -2.88 -7.39
CA ARG A 70 20.52 -1.96 -8.21
C ARG A 70 19.31 -1.43 -7.44
N TYR A 71 18.62 -2.31 -6.70
CA TYR A 71 17.50 -1.90 -5.87
C TYR A 71 17.93 -0.94 -4.75
N TYR A 72 19.03 -1.27 -4.06
CA TYR A 72 19.62 -0.45 -3.01
C TYR A 72 19.95 0.96 -3.50
N ASP A 73 20.52 1.09 -4.70
CA ASP A 73 20.88 2.40 -5.26
C ASP A 73 19.67 3.18 -5.79
N ALA A 74 18.66 2.49 -6.32
CA ALA A 74 17.46 3.12 -6.85
C ALA A 74 16.45 3.58 -5.77
N HIS A 75 16.54 3.05 -4.53
CA HIS A 75 15.55 3.29 -3.47
C HIS A 75 16.18 3.81 -2.18
N PRO A 76 16.95 4.92 -2.20
CA PRO A 76 17.66 5.43 -1.03
C PRO A 76 16.72 5.75 0.15
N ALA A 77 15.50 6.23 -0.13
CA ALA A 77 14.52 6.56 0.90
C ALA A 77 14.09 5.34 1.75
N GLU A 78 14.01 4.14 1.14
CA GLU A 78 13.61 2.92 1.84
C GLU A 78 14.71 2.31 2.72
N ILE A 79 15.95 2.72 2.48
CA ILE A 79 17.13 2.19 3.16
C ILE A 79 17.83 3.23 4.03
N THR A 80 17.22 4.41 4.18
CA THR A 80 17.64 5.43 5.13
C THR A 80 16.85 5.24 6.43
N SER A 81 17.53 5.22 7.55
CA SER A 81 16.92 5.14 8.88
C SER A 81 17.25 6.38 9.71
N GLY A 82 16.38 6.66 10.69
CA GLY A 82 16.57 7.77 11.60
C GLY A 82 16.31 9.14 10.95
N GLU A 83 15.68 9.20 9.77
CA GLU A 83 15.19 10.44 9.21
C GLU A 83 14.01 10.94 10.02
N LEU A 84 14.09 12.19 10.48
CA LEU A 84 13.08 12.81 11.34
C LEU A 84 12.66 14.16 10.77
N ALA A 85 11.38 14.47 10.89
CA ALA A 85 10.82 15.77 10.58
C ALA A 85 10.09 16.33 11.80
N PHE A 86 10.32 17.60 12.11
CA PHE A 86 9.55 18.34 13.11
C PHE A 86 8.56 19.19 12.34
N ALA A 87 7.28 18.99 12.59
CA ALA A 87 6.23 19.55 11.76
C ALA A 87 5.06 20.09 12.56
N ARG A 88 4.38 21.05 11.95
CA ARG A 88 3.09 21.58 12.38
C ARG A 88 2.09 21.48 11.25
N HIS A 89 0.81 21.24 11.56
CA HIS A 89 -0.23 21.23 10.56
C HIS A 89 -1.52 21.93 11.00
N ILE A 90 -2.32 22.31 10.02
CA ILE A 90 -3.70 22.77 10.19
C ILE A 90 -4.57 21.82 9.36
N LEU A 91 -5.47 21.09 10.01
CA LEU A 91 -6.38 20.16 9.35
C LEU A 91 -7.72 20.83 9.07
N PHE A 92 -8.11 20.86 7.82
CA PHE A 92 -9.46 21.15 7.35
C PHE A 92 -10.15 19.83 7.04
N GLN A 93 -10.89 19.30 8.01
CA GLN A 93 -11.49 17.97 7.94
C GLN A 93 -12.59 17.91 6.88
N VAL A 94 -12.63 16.80 6.15
CA VAL A 94 -13.71 16.46 5.22
C VAL A 94 -14.46 15.26 5.76
N THR A 95 -15.74 15.46 6.10
CA THR A 95 -16.65 14.40 6.54
C THR A 95 -17.65 14.06 5.44
N PRO A 96 -18.32 12.90 5.47
CA PRO A 96 -19.38 12.58 4.53
C PRO A 96 -20.46 13.68 4.47
N GLY A 97 -20.78 14.14 3.26
CA GLY A 97 -21.76 15.24 3.04
C GLY A 97 -21.21 16.66 3.20
N ALA A 98 -19.94 16.83 3.57
CA ALA A 98 -19.36 18.17 3.71
C ALA A 98 -19.15 18.87 2.35
N PRO A 99 -19.27 20.22 2.29
CA PRO A 99 -19.02 20.99 1.06
C PRO A 99 -17.52 21.06 0.74
N VAL A 100 -16.98 20.01 0.13
CA VAL A 100 -15.54 19.85 -0.17
C VAL A 100 -14.93 21.08 -0.87
N PRO A 101 -15.59 21.71 -1.90
CA PRO A 101 -15.03 22.88 -2.57
C PRO A 101 -14.83 24.07 -1.61
N ALA A 102 -15.78 24.32 -0.72
CA ALA A 102 -15.69 25.42 0.23
C ALA A 102 -14.60 25.19 1.29
N ILE A 103 -14.46 23.94 1.77
CA ILE A 103 -13.41 23.53 2.71
C ILE A 103 -12.05 23.70 2.06
N ARG A 104 -11.89 23.26 0.81
CA ARG A 104 -10.65 23.40 0.04
C ARG A 104 -10.30 24.86 -0.17
N ALA A 105 -11.26 25.70 -0.59
CA ALA A 105 -11.02 27.14 -0.78
C ALA A 105 -10.55 27.81 0.51
N LYS A 106 -11.15 27.46 1.67
CA LYS A 106 -10.70 27.97 2.98
C LYS A 106 -9.27 27.55 3.29
N ALA A 107 -8.91 26.29 3.02
CA ALA A 107 -7.54 25.79 3.23
C ALA A 107 -6.54 26.50 2.29
N GLU A 108 -6.90 26.75 1.02
CA GLU A 108 -6.06 27.47 0.05
C GLU A 108 -5.83 28.93 0.47
N LEU A 109 -6.87 29.62 0.93
CA LEU A 109 -6.73 30.98 1.47
C LEU A 109 -5.82 31.02 2.69
N THR A 110 -5.98 30.05 3.61
CA THR A 110 -5.10 29.94 4.78
C THR A 110 -3.65 29.69 4.38
N LEU A 111 -3.41 28.81 3.41
CA LEU A 111 -2.07 28.56 2.88
C LEU A 111 -1.47 29.84 2.25
N ALA A 112 -2.25 30.56 1.46
CA ALA A 112 -1.80 31.81 0.82
C ALA A 112 -1.44 32.91 1.83
N GLU A 113 -2.20 33.03 2.93
CA GLU A 113 -1.86 33.97 4.00
C GLU A 113 -0.60 33.56 4.76
N LEU A 114 -0.44 32.27 5.05
CA LEU A 114 0.74 31.73 5.73
C LEU A 114 2.00 31.79 4.86
N ALA A 115 1.86 31.71 3.55
CA ALA A 115 2.97 31.92 2.62
C ALA A 115 3.50 33.36 2.66
N LYS A 116 2.64 34.34 3.02
CA LYS A 116 3.06 35.77 3.21
C LYS A 116 3.61 36.01 4.61
N ASP A 117 3.03 35.36 5.61
CA ASP A 117 3.40 35.57 7.02
C ASP A 117 3.27 34.24 7.80
N ALA A 118 4.36 33.50 7.85
CA ALA A 118 4.44 32.22 8.56
C ALA A 118 4.28 32.34 10.09
N SER A 119 4.48 33.54 10.67
CA SER A 119 4.34 33.75 12.12
C SER A 119 2.91 33.54 12.63
N LYS A 120 1.91 33.65 11.76
CA LYS A 120 0.49 33.43 12.06
C LYS A 120 0.09 31.96 12.17
N PHE A 121 1.02 31.04 11.95
CA PHE A 121 0.68 29.60 11.88
C PHE A 121 0.01 29.08 13.15
N GLU A 122 0.55 29.40 14.31
CA GLU A 122 -0.01 28.95 15.58
C GLU A 122 -1.42 29.51 15.84
N GLN A 123 -1.64 30.77 15.50
CA GLN A 123 -2.95 31.40 15.61
C GLN A 123 -3.96 30.68 14.72
N PHE A 124 -3.66 30.51 13.44
CA PHE A 124 -4.52 29.85 12.49
C PHE A 124 -4.76 28.37 12.85
N ALA A 125 -3.76 27.69 13.40
CA ALA A 125 -3.92 26.33 13.88
C ALA A 125 -4.93 26.24 15.03
N ARG A 126 -4.87 27.17 16.00
CA ARG A 126 -5.82 27.24 17.12
C ARG A 126 -7.24 27.58 16.67
N GLU A 127 -7.40 28.47 15.70
CA GLU A 127 -8.69 28.98 15.23
C GLU A 127 -9.35 28.06 14.21
N LEU A 128 -8.58 27.40 13.32
CA LEU A 128 -9.10 26.77 12.12
C LEU A 128 -8.91 25.26 12.06
N SER A 129 -7.96 24.70 12.84
CA SER A 129 -7.64 23.28 12.75
C SER A 129 -8.70 22.40 13.41
N ASN A 130 -9.17 21.39 12.68
CA ASN A 130 -10.02 20.34 13.23
C ASN A 130 -9.23 19.23 13.95
N CYS A 131 -7.88 19.27 13.90
CA CYS A 131 -7.04 18.34 14.65
C CYS A 131 -6.87 18.79 16.10
N PRO A 132 -6.86 17.86 17.10
CA PRO A 132 -6.53 18.20 18.48
C PRO A 132 -5.23 18.97 18.69
N SER A 133 -4.21 18.74 17.83
CA SER A 133 -2.94 19.48 17.81
C SER A 133 -3.12 20.99 17.59
N GLY A 134 -4.25 21.41 17.01
CA GLY A 134 -4.57 22.84 16.82
C GLY A 134 -4.50 23.64 18.12
N LYS A 135 -4.91 23.07 19.24
CA LYS A 135 -4.82 23.68 20.57
C LYS A 135 -3.36 24.00 21.00
N GLN A 136 -2.42 23.26 20.41
CA GLN A 136 -0.97 23.40 20.63
C GLN A 136 -0.28 24.07 19.43
N GLY A 137 -1.00 24.95 18.71
CA GLY A 137 -0.46 25.64 17.53
C GLY A 137 -0.22 24.73 16.32
N GLY A 138 -0.88 23.58 16.27
CA GLY A 138 -0.73 22.58 15.18
C GLY A 138 0.47 21.66 15.34
N ASN A 139 1.21 21.75 16.45
CA ASN A 139 2.45 20.99 16.65
C ASN A 139 2.18 19.47 16.66
N LEU A 140 2.92 18.75 15.82
CA LEU A 140 2.92 17.28 15.74
C LEU A 140 4.16 16.66 16.38
N GLY A 141 5.10 17.50 16.83
CA GLY A 141 6.37 17.04 17.36
C GLY A 141 7.30 16.46 16.30
N GLN A 142 8.06 15.48 16.72
CA GLN A 142 8.99 14.71 15.90
C GLN A 142 8.24 13.56 15.24
N LEU A 143 8.43 13.43 13.93
CA LEU A 143 7.79 12.39 13.11
C LEU A 143 8.88 11.60 12.37
N GLY A 144 8.81 10.29 12.44
CA GLY A 144 9.60 9.36 11.64
C GLY A 144 8.84 8.86 10.41
N ARG A 145 9.56 8.16 9.50
CA ARG A 145 8.91 7.46 8.38
C ARG A 145 8.02 6.33 8.89
N GLY A 146 6.85 6.16 8.27
CA GLY A 146 5.84 5.17 8.64
C GLY A 146 4.88 5.58 9.75
N GLU A 147 5.05 6.76 10.36
CA GLU A 147 4.21 7.25 11.45
C GLU A 147 2.98 8.03 10.99
N THR A 148 2.93 8.38 9.70
CA THR A 148 1.83 9.15 9.11
C THR A 148 1.25 8.45 7.88
N VAL A 149 0.11 8.97 7.38
CA VAL A 149 -0.45 8.47 6.13
C VAL A 149 0.47 8.79 4.95
N PRO A 150 0.50 7.93 3.90
CA PRO A 150 1.48 8.04 2.81
C PRO A 150 1.58 9.41 2.16
N GLU A 151 0.44 10.08 1.92
CA GLU A 151 0.40 11.38 1.27
C GLU A 151 1.02 12.49 2.14
N PHE A 152 0.84 12.38 3.47
CA PHE A 152 1.43 13.31 4.43
C PHE A 152 2.91 13.05 4.61
N GLU A 153 3.30 11.78 4.69
CA GLU A 153 4.71 11.36 4.75
C GLU A 153 5.49 11.82 3.52
N GLN A 154 4.88 11.69 2.33
CA GLN A 154 5.48 12.17 1.10
C GLN A 154 5.78 13.68 1.15
N ALA A 155 4.86 14.49 1.66
CA ALA A 155 5.08 15.92 1.84
C ALA A 155 6.14 16.24 2.91
N LEU A 156 6.21 15.41 3.98
CA LEU A 156 7.21 15.58 5.04
C LEU A 156 8.64 15.28 4.56
N PHE A 157 8.82 14.20 3.78
CA PHE A 157 10.16 13.64 3.52
C PHE A 157 10.63 13.75 2.07
N ASN A 158 9.75 14.05 1.11
CA ASN A 158 10.15 14.25 -0.28
C ASN A 158 10.66 15.69 -0.50
N GLY A 159 11.97 15.81 -0.57
CA GLY A 159 12.67 17.07 -0.81
C GLY A 159 13.21 17.73 0.45
N ALA A 160 14.09 18.70 0.26
CA ALA A 160 14.78 19.45 1.32
C ALA A 160 13.98 20.68 1.81
N TYR A 161 12.65 20.64 1.73
CA TYR A 161 11.82 21.80 2.05
C TYR A 161 11.68 21.99 3.56
N THR A 162 11.91 23.22 4.04
CA THR A 162 11.61 23.70 5.40
C THR A 162 10.76 24.96 5.31
N GLY A 163 9.93 25.23 6.32
CA GLY A 163 8.94 26.29 6.33
C GLY A 163 7.56 25.82 5.90
N ILE A 164 6.73 26.74 5.40
CA ILE A 164 5.38 26.44 4.92
C ILE A 164 5.45 25.61 3.63
N TYR A 165 4.86 24.41 3.62
CA TYR A 165 4.80 23.59 2.42
C TYR A 165 3.92 24.26 1.36
N PRO A 166 4.36 24.38 0.10
CA PRO A 166 3.74 25.28 -0.88
C PRO A 166 2.40 24.78 -1.44
N GLN A 167 1.96 23.60 -1.07
CA GLN A 167 0.74 22.97 -1.57
C GLN A 167 -0.08 22.40 -0.42
N LEU A 168 -1.40 22.29 -0.61
CA LEU A 168 -2.24 21.52 0.29
C LEU A 168 -1.92 20.04 0.19
N VAL A 169 -1.76 19.40 1.34
CA VAL A 169 -1.64 17.93 1.42
C VAL A 169 -3.04 17.36 1.57
N LYS A 170 -3.49 16.59 0.58
CA LYS A 170 -4.79 15.90 0.62
C LYS A 170 -4.60 14.50 1.17
N THR A 171 -5.35 14.17 2.21
CA THR A 171 -5.39 12.83 2.81
C THR A 171 -6.83 12.34 2.95
N ARG A 172 -7.02 11.13 3.44
CA ARG A 172 -8.36 10.61 3.81
C ARG A 172 -9.08 11.43 4.88
N PHE A 173 -8.37 12.25 5.65
CA PHE A 173 -8.95 13.09 6.70
C PHE A 173 -9.41 14.46 6.19
N GLY A 174 -8.91 14.92 5.04
CA GLY A 174 -9.20 16.23 4.48
C GLY A 174 -7.97 16.90 3.90
N PHE A 175 -7.94 18.25 3.99
CA PHE A 175 -6.83 19.07 3.50
C PHE A 175 -5.99 19.55 4.66
N HIS A 176 -4.66 19.45 4.49
CA HIS A 176 -3.72 19.93 5.48
C HIS A 176 -2.89 21.06 4.90
N VAL A 177 -2.75 22.14 5.69
CA VAL A 177 -1.65 23.11 5.54
C VAL A 177 -0.53 22.63 6.44
N LEU A 178 0.65 22.38 5.87
CA LEU A 178 1.79 21.79 6.52
C LEU A 178 2.92 22.83 6.65
N ALA A 179 3.58 22.86 7.79
CA ALA A 179 4.86 23.51 8.01
C ALA A 179 5.88 22.49 8.50
N VAL A 180 7.06 22.47 7.90
CA VAL A 180 8.20 21.67 8.34
C VAL A 180 9.20 22.58 9.02
N ASP A 181 9.30 22.49 10.34
CA ASP A 181 10.14 23.38 11.12
C ASP A 181 11.62 22.98 11.01
N ARG A 182 11.90 21.68 11.06
CA ARG A 182 13.25 21.14 10.99
C ARG A 182 13.20 19.71 10.45
N ARG A 183 14.28 19.31 9.77
CA ARG A 183 14.54 17.92 9.39
C ARG A 183 15.89 17.47 9.92
N GLU A 184 15.94 16.24 10.33
CA GLU A 184 17.18 15.53 10.62
C GLU A 184 17.38 14.46 9.56
N ALA A 185 18.50 14.57 8.85
CA ALA A 185 18.82 13.62 7.80
C ALA A 185 19.03 12.23 8.41
N GLY A 186 18.36 11.26 7.86
CA GLY A 186 18.60 9.87 8.21
C GLY A 186 19.97 9.39 7.73
N ARG A 187 20.39 8.26 8.27
CA ARG A 187 21.61 7.59 7.85
C ARG A 187 21.27 6.46 6.89
N ARG A 188 21.90 6.46 5.71
CA ARG A 188 21.80 5.34 4.78
C ARG A 188 22.42 4.09 5.43
N LEU A 189 21.62 3.03 5.52
CA LEU A 189 22.07 1.77 6.09
C LEU A 189 23.06 1.09 5.13
N PRO A 190 24.11 0.40 5.63
CA PRO A 190 25.02 -0.36 4.78
C PRO A 190 24.29 -1.41 3.95
N PHE A 191 24.75 -1.64 2.72
CA PHE A 191 24.19 -2.62 1.80
C PHE A 191 24.06 -4.01 2.45
N GLU A 192 25.10 -4.48 3.11
CA GLU A 192 25.13 -5.80 3.74
C GLU A 192 24.05 -5.97 4.81
N ALA A 193 23.75 -4.91 5.56
CA ALA A 193 22.70 -4.93 6.57
C ALA A 193 21.27 -4.94 5.95
N THR A 194 21.12 -4.40 4.75
CA THR A 194 19.82 -4.28 4.08
C THR A 194 19.56 -5.36 3.03
N ARG A 195 20.61 -6.00 2.53
CA ARG A 195 20.56 -7.03 1.48
C ARG A 195 19.51 -8.13 1.74
N PRO A 196 19.42 -8.75 2.95
CA PRO A 196 18.42 -9.80 3.17
C PRO A 196 16.98 -9.29 2.98
N ARG A 197 16.68 -8.08 3.48
CA ARG A 197 15.36 -7.45 3.33
C ARG A 197 15.05 -7.10 1.88
N ILE A 198 16.05 -6.61 1.14
CA ILE A 198 15.92 -6.30 -0.29
C ILE A 198 15.67 -7.58 -1.09
N ALA A 199 16.44 -8.64 -0.83
CA ALA A 199 16.28 -9.92 -1.50
C ALA A 199 14.89 -10.51 -1.26
N GLN A 200 14.41 -10.49 -0.02
CA GLN A 200 13.05 -10.92 0.30
C GLN A 200 11.99 -10.13 -0.47
N ARG A 201 12.08 -8.80 -0.48
CA ARG A 201 11.13 -7.93 -1.21
C ARG A 201 11.13 -8.18 -2.72
N LEU A 202 12.31 -8.38 -3.31
CA LEU A 202 12.44 -8.71 -4.72
C LEU A 202 11.81 -10.07 -5.02
N ARG A 203 12.08 -11.08 -4.18
CA ARG A 203 11.50 -12.42 -4.28
C ARG A 203 9.96 -12.37 -4.23
N GLU A 204 9.40 -11.70 -3.22
CA GLU A 204 7.95 -11.53 -3.08
C GLU A 204 7.32 -10.89 -4.31
N ARG A 205 7.96 -9.87 -4.87
CA ARG A 205 7.48 -9.19 -6.09
C ARG A 205 7.51 -10.08 -7.33
N VAL A 206 8.58 -10.87 -7.50
CA VAL A 206 8.70 -11.82 -8.61
C VAL A 206 7.70 -12.95 -8.46
N LEU A 207 7.59 -13.53 -7.26
CA LEU A 207 6.62 -14.57 -6.94
C LEU A 207 5.18 -14.11 -7.20
N HIS A 208 4.83 -12.89 -6.77
CA HIS A 208 3.50 -12.32 -7.03
C HIS A 208 3.18 -12.26 -8.53
N LYS A 209 4.13 -11.80 -9.35
CA LYS A 209 3.95 -11.75 -10.82
C LYS A 209 3.84 -13.15 -11.42
N ALA A 210 4.67 -14.09 -10.97
CA ALA A 210 4.64 -15.46 -11.45
C ALA A 210 3.30 -16.16 -11.12
N LEU A 211 2.78 -15.96 -9.90
CA LEU A 211 1.47 -16.46 -9.50
C LEU A 211 0.34 -15.84 -10.33
N GLN A 212 0.36 -14.54 -10.56
CA GLN A 212 -0.63 -13.89 -11.41
C GLN A 212 -0.61 -14.46 -12.83
N GLN A 213 0.58 -14.65 -13.41
CA GLN A 213 0.74 -15.23 -14.73
C GLN A 213 0.25 -16.68 -14.78
N TYR A 214 0.60 -17.48 -13.78
CA TYR A 214 0.17 -18.86 -13.66
C TYR A 214 -1.36 -18.99 -13.60
N ILE A 215 -2.02 -18.18 -12.74
CA ILE A 215 -3.48 -18.15 -12.64
C ILE A 215 -4.12 -17.75 -13.97
N ARG A 216 -3.57 -16.76 -14.70
CA ARG A 216 -4.07 -16.36 -16.02
C ARG A 216 -3.96 -17.48 -17.04
N LEU A 217 -2.86 -18.23 -17.05
CA LEU A 217 -2.67 -19.37 -17.94
C LEU A 217 -3.69 -20.48 -17.65
N LEU A 218 -3.93 -20.79 -16.39
CA LEU A 218 -4.96 -21.77 -16.00
C LEU A 218 -6.37 -21.28 -16.37
N ALA A 219 -6.67 -20.01 -16.12
CA ALA A 219 -7.97 -19.42 -16.44
C ALA A 219 -8.26 -19.42 -17.95
N ALA A 220 -7.24 -19.20 -18.78
CA ALA A 220 -7.36 -19.23 -20.25
C ALA A 220 -7.67 -20.63 -20.79
N GLN A 221 -7.37 -21.70 -20.03
CA GLN A 221 -7.64 -23.10 -20.40
C GLN A 221 -8.94 -23.62 -19.78
N ALA A 222 -9.57 -22.87 -18.89
CA ALA A 222 -10.77 -23.28 -18.17
C ALA A 222 -12.03 -22.62 -18.71
N ASN A 223 -13.17 -23.30 -18.54
CA ASN A 223 -14.48 -22.71 -18.78
C ASN A 223 -14.98 -22.05 -17.49
N ILE A 224 -14.93 -20.73 -17.42
CA ILE A 224 -15.30 -19.95 -16.24
C ILE A 224 -16.53 -19.11 -16.55
N ALA A 225 -17.55 -19.20 -15.69
CA ALA A 225 -18.77 -18.42 -15.81
C ALA A 225 -19.07 -17.66 -14.51
N GLY A 226 -19.68 -16.47 -14.64
CA GLY A 226 -20.09 -15.63 -13.52
C GLY A 226 -19.01 -14.72 -12.92
N VAL A 227 -17.75 -14.82 -13.39
CA VAL A 227 -16.65 -13.98 -12.94
C VAL A 227 -15.60 -13.88 -14.05
N ASP A 228 -14.92 -12.73 -14.15
CA ASP A 228 -13.79 -12.52 -15.05
C ASP A 228 -12.45 -12.55 -14.28
N LEU A 229 -11.66 -13.59 -14.52
CA LEU A 229 -10.33 -13.74 -13.91
C LEU A 229 -9.21 -13.07 -14.75
N GLY A 230 -9.50 -12.58 -15.95
CA GLY A 230 -8.55 -11.87 -16.80
C GLY A 230 -8.10 -10.54 -16.19
N ALA A 231 -8.98 -9.87 -15.48
CA ALA A 231 -8.73 -8.61 -14.77
C ALA A 231 -8.46 -8.79 -13.26
N ALA A 232 -8.61 -10.00 -12.71
CA ALA A 232 -8.46 -10.24 -11.27
C ALA A 232 -7.02 -10.04 -10.82
N GLN A 233 -6.80 -9.08 -9.92
CA GLN A 233 -5.60 -9.06 -9.08
C GLN A 233 -5.66 -10.30 -8.19
N SER A 234 -4.56 -11.04 -8.08
CA SER A 234 -4.51 -12.28 -7.31
C SER A 234 -5.02 -12.05 -5.87
N PRO A 235 -6.14 -12.66 -5.46
CA PRO A 235 -6.70 -12.47 -4.12
C PRO A 235 -5.94 -13.23 -3.04
N LEU A 236 -4.95 -14.05 -3.42
CA LEU A 236 -4.15 -14.86 -2.51
C LEU A 236 -3.02 -14.09 -1.81
N LEU A 237 -2.84 -12.80 -2.16
CA LEU A 237 -1.68 -11.99 -1.72
C LEU A 237 -2.13 -10.65 -1.10
N ARG A 238 -3.14 -10.68 -0.25
CA ARG A 238 -3.50 -9.54 0.62
C ARG A 238 -3.15 -9.83 2.06
#